data_f15937c1e71a7b28790215fd7c76f7b0
#
_entry.id   f15937c1e71a7b28790215fd7c76f7b0
#
_cell.length_a   1.000
_cell.length_b   1.000
_cell.length_c   1.000
_cell.angle_alpha   90.00
_cell.angle_beta   90.00
_cell.angle_gamma   90.00
#
_symmetry.space_group_name_H-M   'P 1'
#
loop_
_entity.id
_entity.type
_entity.pdbx_description
1 polymer ?
#
loop_
_entity_poly.entity_id
_entity_poly.type
_entity_poly.pdbx_seq_one_letter_code
_entity_poly.pdbx_strand_id
1 'polypeptide(L)'
;MVKKHKGHYCKICGEYKSNESFSGKGHAQHICKKCMNDTKSGNKKVLDLPFGDNEFEIVDADEYIATILYGNNEEREFKTFKKLNREQKLVLKAIVQDEVTLYWQVHRQIPVNDKLKQLRSSVNTVVYEQLDFAIKDDAMFKAYMQEQVIAVINKILWLEKEQNYL
;
A
#
# COMPACT_ATOMS: atom_id res chain seq x y z
N MET A 1 -22.44 15.15 -37.55
CA MET A 1 -23.17 15.98 -36.56
C MET A 1 -23.22 15.30 -35.25
N VAL A 2 -22.52 15.80 -34.23
CA VAL A 2 -22.53 15.23 -32.85
C VAL A 2 -23.81 15.73 -32.17
N LYS A 3 -24.72 14.82 -31.80
CA LYS A 3 -25.94 15.17 -31.05
C LYS A 3 -25.53 15.68 -29.67
N LYS A 4 -25.76 16.98 -29.38
CA LYS A 4 -25.58 17.51 -28.01
C LYS A 4 -26.61 16.85 -27.09
N HIS A 5 -26.15 16.05 -26.13
CA HIS A 5 -26.99 15.50 -25.08
C HIS A 5 -27.50 16.63 -24.17
N LYS A 6 -28.81 16.82 -24.09
CA LYS A 6 -29.45 17.76 -23.16
C LYS A 6 -29.59 17.09 -21.80
N GLY A 7 -28.88 17.61 -20.80
CA GLY A 7 -28.98 17.13 -19.40
C GLY A 7 -27.63 16.93 -18.74
N HIS A 8 -27.68 16.54 -17.47
CA HIS A 8 -26.49 16.19 -16.68
C HIS A 8 -26.20 14.69 -16.73
N TYR A 9 -24.93 14.34 -16.82
CA TYR A 9 -24.45 12.94 -16.73
C TYR A 9 -24.38 12.51 -15.27
N CYS A 10 -25.00 11.36 -14.94
CA CYS A 10 -24.88 10.74 -13.62
C CYS A 10 -23.78 9.68 -13.65
N LYS A 11 -22.71 9.87 -12.85
CA LYS A 11 -21.59 8.95 -12.82
C LYS A 11 -21.86 7.61 -12.09
N ILE A 12 -23.00 7.49 -11.40
CA ILE A 12 -23.38 6.24 -10.75
C ILE A 12 -24.17 5.32 -11.68
N CYS A 13 -25.17 5.83 -12.42
CA CYS A 13 -25.94 5.01 -13.36
C CYS A 13 -25.49 5.14 -14.81
N GLY A 14 -24.52 5.99 -15.13
CA GLY A 14 -24.01 6.15 -16.48
C GLY A 14 -24.94 6.86 -17.47
N GLU A 15 -26.06 7.45 -17.01
CA GLU A 15 -27.11 8.01 -17.86
C GLU A 15 -27.12 9.53 -17.86
N TYR A 16 -27.46 10.15 -19.02
CA TYR A 16 -27.81 11.56 -19.09
C TYR A 16 -29.27 11.76 -18.69
N LYS A 17 -29.51 12.59 -17.68
CA LYS A 17 -30.85 12.89 -17.14
C LYS A 17 -31.09 14.39 -17.10
N SER A 18 -32.38 14.76 -17.07
CA SER A 18 -32.78 16.18 -16.94
C SER A 18 -32.22 16.79 -15.66
N ASN A 19 -32.02 18.09 -15.63
CA ASN A 19 -31.49 18.81 -14.47
C ASN A 19 -32.32 18.60 -13.20
N GLU A 20 -33.65 18.42 -13.33
CA GLU A 20 -34.56 18.15 -12.23
C GLU A 20 -34.28 16.82 -11.53
N SER A 21 -33.62 15.89 -12.23
CA SER A 21 -33.23 14.58 -11.67
C SER A 21 -32.05 14.68 -10.69
N PHE A 22 -31.48 15.88 -10.50
CA PHE A 22 -30.37 16.12 -9.57
C PHE A 22 -30.82 17.06 -8.47
N SER A 23 -30.31 16.88 -7.23
CA SER A 23 -30.41 17.86 -6.16
C SER A 23 -29.29 18.88 -6.27
N GLY A 24 -29.37 20.03 -5.55
CA GLY A 24 -28.29 21.00 -5.55
C GLY A 24 -26.92 20.40 -5.21
N LYS A 25 -26.87 19.52 -4.21
CA LYS A 25 -25.66 18.73 -3.86
C LYS A 25 -25.33 17.66 -4.91
N GLY A 26 -26.35 17.05 -5.52
CA GLY A 26 -26.19 16.05 -6.58
C GLY A 26 -25.65 16.62 -7.87
N HIS A 27 -25.94 17.88 -8.19
CA HIS A 27 -25.33 18.58 -9.34
C HIS A 27 -23.83 18.71 -9.17
N ALA A 28 -23.36 19.16 -8.02
CA ALA A 28 -21.93 19.30 -7.72
C ALA A 28 -21.18 17.96 -7.75
N GLN A 29 -21.85 16.88 -7.36
CA GLN A 29 -21.27 15.54 -7.31
C GLN A 29 -21.51 14.72 -8.59
N HIS A 30 -22.30 15.23 -9.55
CA HIS A 30 -22.76 14.50 -10.73
C HIS A 30 -23.46 13.17 -10.39
N ILE A 31 -24.34 13.19 -9.38
CA ILE A 31 -25.11 12.02 -8.92
C ILE A 31 -26.60 12.37 -8.93
N CYS A 32 -27.43 11.58 -9.62
CA CYS A 32 -28.86 11.82 -9.66
C CYS A 32 -29.56 11.45 -8.33
N LYS A 33 -30.73 12.06 -8.09
CA LYS A 33 -31.55 11.85 -6.85
C LYS A 33 -31.82 10.37 -6.58
N LYS A 34 -32.10 9.58 -7.63
CA LYS A 34 -32.36 8.15 -7.49
C LYS A 34 -31.12 7.43 -6.95
N CYS A 35 -29.97 7.60 -7.58
CA CYS A 35 -28.73 6.97 -7.12
C CYS A 35 -28.29 7.47 -5.74
N MET A 36 -28.57 8.74 -5.40
CA MET A 36 -28.26 9.28 -4.08
C MET A 36 -29.17 8.68 -2.98
N ASN A 37 -30.43 8.37 -3.30
CA ASN A 37 -31.35 7.73 -2.39
C ASN A 37 -31.03 6.24 -2.24
N ASP A 38 -30.69 5.57 -3.35
CA ASP A 38 -30.31 4.15 -3.34
C ASP A 38 -29.05 3.92 -2.50
N THR A 39 -28.08 4.85 -2.51
CA THR A 39 -26.90 4.80 -1.63
C THR A 39 -27.25 5.04 -0.15
N LYS A 40 -28.28 5.80 0.17
CA LYS A 40 -28.73 6.03 1.56
C LYS A 40 -29.54 4.86 2.13
N SER A 41 -30.25 4.12 1.28
CA SER A 41 -31.09 2.99 1.69
C SER A 41 -30.35 1.64 1.73
N GLY A 42 -29.03 1.63 1.58
CA GLY A 42 -28.21 0.40 1.67
C GLY A 42 -28.36 -0.54 0.46
N ASN A 43 -29.18 -0.22 -0.53
CA ASN A 43 -29.26 -0.96 -1.79
C ASN A 43 -28.20 -0.43 -2.76
N LYS A 44 -26.96 -0.85 -2.60
CA LYS A 44 -25.92 -0.69 -3.61
C LYS A 44 -26.31 -1.49 -4.84
N LYS A 45 -26.86 -0.85 -5.88
CA LYS A 45 -26.68 -1.37 -7.25
C LYS A 45 -25.21 -1.13 -7.60
N VAL A 46 -24.40 -2.14 -7.44
CA VAL A 46 -23.07 -2.23 -8.02
C VAL A 46 -23.26 -2.06 -9.53
N LEU A 47 -22.53 -1.14 -10.15
CA LEU A 47 -22.38 -1.08 -11.59
C LEU A 47 -21.97 -2.49 -12.06
N ASP A 48 -22.77 -3.09 -12.93
CA ASP A 48 -22.36 -4.25 -13.74
C ASP A 48 -21.21 -3.80 -14.66
N LEU A 49 -20.01 -3.81 -14.12
CA LEU A 49 -18.84 -3.89 -14.95
C LEU A 49 -18.74 -5.36 -15.41
N PRO A 50 -18.31 -5.65 -16.66
CA PRO A 50 -18.29 -7.01 -17.20
C PRO A 50 -17.14 -7.86 -16.65
N PHE A 51 -16.92 -7.80 -15.36
CA PHE A 51 -16.00 -8.65 -14.62
C PHE A 51 -16.83 -9.38 -13.58
N GLY A 52 -16.94 -10.69 -13.76
CA GLY A 52 -17.74 -11.69 -13.10
C GLY A 52 -18.07 -11.45 -11.61
N ASP A 53 -19.13 -12.13 -11.19
CA ASP A 53 -19.75 -12.13 -9.86
C ASP A 53 -18.75 -12.47 -8.73
N ASN A 54 -17.90 -11.52 -8.37
CA ASN A 54 -17.13 -11.57 -7.15
C ASN A 54 -17.55 -10.39 -6.28
N GLU A 55 -18.19 -10.70 -5.16
CA GLU A 55 -18.41 -9.76 -4.06
C GLU A 55 -17.05 -9.12 -3.70
N PHE A 56 -16.85 -7.89 -4.18
CA PHE A 56 -15.75 -7.08 -3.68
C PHE A 56 -16.16 -6.61 -2.27
N GLU A 57 -15.78 -7.36 -1.25
CA GLU A 57 -15.54 -6.76 0.05
C GLU A 57 -14.57 -5.61 -0.14
N ILE A 58 -14.88 -4.45 0.46
CA ILE A 58 -13.93 -3.33 0.52
C ILE A 58 -12.84 -3.78 1.49
N VAL A 59 -11.89 -4.52 0.95
CA VAL A 59 -10.64 -4.82 1.63
C VAL A 59 -9.92 -3.48 1.82
N ASP A 60 -9.38 -3.25 2.99
CA ASP A 60 -8.55 -2.08 3.29
C ASP A 60 -7.52 -1.91 2.16
N ALA A 61 -7.34 -0.67 1.68
CA ALA A 61 -6.44 -0.39 0.57
C ALA A 61 -5.02 -0.95 0.82
N ASP A 62 -4.59 -0.99 2.07
CA ASP A 62 -3.31 -1.57 2.49
C ASP A 62 -3.32 -3.10 2.32
N GLU A 63 -4.44 -3.77 2.56
CA GLU A 63 -4.60 -5.22 2.36
C GLU A 63 -4.71 -5.59 0.88
N TYR A 64 -5.38 -4.75 0.08
CA TYR A 64 -5.47 -4.91 -1.38
C TYR A 64 -4.10 -4.76 -2.06
N ILE A 65 -3.32 -3.75 -1.66
CA ILE A 65 -1.95 -3.55 -2.15
C ILE A 65 -1.06 -4.72 -1.71
N ALA A 66 -1.20 -5.20 -0.48
CA ALA A 66 -0.49 -6.38 0.00
C ALA A 66 -0.86 -7.62 -0.84
N THR A 67 -2.12 -7.80 -1.19
CA THR A 67 -2.59 -8.94 -2.02
C THR A 67 -2.05 -8.87 -3.44
N ILE A 68 -1.98 -7.67 -4.06
CA ILE A 68 -1.39 -7.49 -5.40
C ILE A 68 0.12 -7.70 -5.39
N LEU A 69 0.82 -7.15 -4.40
CA LEU A 69 2.27 -7.25 -4.32
C LEU A 69 2.75 -8.63 -3.86
N TYR A 70 1.95 -9.34 -3.07
CA TYR A 70 2.38 -10.59 -2.42
C TYR A 70 1.56 -11.82 -2.82
N GLY A 71 0.57 -11.70 -3.73
CA GLY A 71 -0.33 -12.81 -4.12
C GLY A 71 -1.28 -13.22 -2.98
N ASN A 72 -2.15 -14.19 -3.25
CA ASN A 72 -3.09 -14.71 -2.24
C ASN A 72 -2.35 -15.24 -1.02
N ASN A 73 -2.60 -14.64 0.14
CA ASN A 73 -1.91 -14.87 1.41
C ASN A 73 -2.17 -16.26 2.05
N GLU A 74 -2.85 -17.18 1.37
CA GLU A 74 -3.31 -18.43 2.01
C GLU A 74 -2.20 -19.44 2.34
N GLU A 75 -0.96 -19.24 1.84
CA GLU A 75 0.14 -20.21 2.06
C GLU A 75 1.43 -19.61 2.62
N ARG A 76 1.48 -18.32 2.96
CA ARG A 76 2.74 -17.74 3.44
C ARG A 76 3.01 -18.08 4.89
N GLU A 77 4.12 -18.73 5.15
CA GLU A 77 4.60 -18.89 6.52
C GLU A 77 5.05 -17.54 7.11
N PHE A 78 4.45 -17.15 8.24
CA PHE A 78 4.86 -15.97 8.99
C PHE A 78 5.61 -16.36 10.24
N LYS A 79 6.83 -15.83 10.40
CA LYS A 79 7.64 -16.01 11.61
C LYS A 79 7.74 -14.71 12.42
N THR A 80 7.66 -14.80 13.74
CA THR A 80 8.01 -13.66 14.60
C THR A 80 9.53 -13.50 14.63
N PHE A 81 10.02 -12.26 14.70
CA PHE A 81 11.46 -11.96 14.80
C PHE A 81 12.18 -12.77 15.89
N LYS A 82 11.50 -12.99 17.03
CA LYS A 82 12.03 -13.80 18.15
C LYS A 82 12.33 -15.26 17.77
N LYS A 83 11.55 -15.83 16.86
CA LYS A 83 11.67 -17.25 16.45
C LYS A 83 12.74 -17.50 15.38
N LEU A 84 13.35 -16.44 14.83
CA LEU A 84 14.42 -16.57 13.86
C LEU A 84 15.66 -17.19 14.50
N ASN A 85 16.24 -18.18 13.84
CA ASN A 85 17.51 -18.75 14.24
C ASN A 85 18.69 -17.79 13.90
N ARG A 86 19.92 -18.18 14.28
CA ARG A 86 21.10 -17.34 14.09
C ARG A 86 21.39 -17.05 12.61
N GLU A 87 21.27 -18.03 11.75
CA GLU A 87 21.53 -17.90 10.31
C GLU A 87 20.50 -16.99 9.65
N GLN A 88 19.22 -17.19 9.95
CA GLN A 88 18.13 -16.35 9.47
C GLN A 88 18.30 -14.88 9.89
N LYS A 89 18.78 -14.64 11.12
CA LYS A 89 19.08 -13.28 11.59
C LYS A 89 20.29 -12.66 10.88
N LEU A 90 21.29 -13.45 10.49
CA LEU A 90 22.42 -12.97 9.71
C LEU A 90 21.98 -12.58 8.28
N VAL A 91 21.18 -13.42 7.63
CA VAL A 91 20.60 -13.10 6.31
C VAL A 91 19.71 -11.86 6.39
N LEU A 92 18.81 -11.80 7.37
CA LEU A 92 17.99 -10.61 7.59
C LEU A 92 18.82 -9.33 7.78
N LYS A 93 19.92 -9.43 8.56
CA LYS A 93 20.81 -8.28 8.76
C LYS A 93 21.45 -7.81 7.47
N ALA A 94 21.89 -8.71 6.59
CA ALA A 94 22.44 -8.37 5.28
C ALA A 94 21.38 -7.68 4.40
N ILE A 95 20.17 -8.27 4.30
CA ILE A 95 19.05 -7.68 3.56
C ILE A 95 18.74 -6.26 4.06
N VAL A 96 18.66 -6.07 5.38
CA VAL A 96 18.39 -4.74 5.95
C VAL A 96 19.51 -3.75 5.61
N GLN A 97 20.77 -4.17 5.64
CA GLN A 97 21.89 -3.30 5.26
C GLN A 97 21.79 -2.86 3.80
N ASP A 98 21.46 -3.77 2.90
CA ASP A 98 21.32 -3.48 1.47
C ASP A 98 20.15 -2.55 1.20
N GLU A 99 18.96 -2.86 1.73
CA GLU A 99 17.75 -2.05 1.54
C GLU A 99 17.89 -0.64 2.14
N VAL A 100 18.50 -0.51 3.32
CA VAL A 100 18.77 0.80 3.93
C VAL A 100 19.79 1.58 3.13
N THR A 101 20.80 0.91 2.59
CA THR A 101 21.82 1.57 1.74
C THR A 101 21.19 2.09 0.46
N LEU A 102 20.38 1.29 -0.22
CA LEU A 102 19.62 1.71 -1.40
C LEU A 102 18.69 2.89 -1.10
N TYR A 103 17.94 2.79 0.00
CA TYR A 103 17.09 3.89 0.45
C TYR A 103 17.89 5.18 0.66
N TRP A 104 19.03 5.11 1.34
CA TRP A 104 19.90 6.26 1.59
C TRP A 104 20.45 6.88 0.31
N GLN A 105 20.87 6.06 -0.66
CA GLN A 105 21.36 6.54 -1.96
C GLN A 105 20.33 7.39 -2.70
N VAL A 106 19.05 7.01 -2.60
CA VAL A 106 17.96 7.71 -3.28
C VAL A 106 17.48 8.95 -2.51
N HIS A 107 17.30 8.82 -1.20
CA HIS A 107 16.56 9.82 -0.42
C HIS A 107 17.44 10.75 0.42
N ARG A 108 18.64 10.33 0.78
CA ARG A 108 19.58 11.09 1.63
C ARG A 108 18.98 11.62 2.93
N GLN A 109 18.00 10.90 3.48
CA GLN A 109 17.31 11.24 4.72
C GLN A 109 16.97 9.98 5.52
N ILE A 110 16.88 10.12 6.85
CA ILE A 110 16.48 9.02 7.73
C ILE A 110 14.99 8.72 7.51
N PRO A 111 14.61 7.46 7.21
CA PRO A 111 13.20 7.10 7.04
C PRO A 111 12.46 7.20 8.37
N VAL A 112 11.30 7.87 8.38
CA VAL A 112 10.41 7.99 9.54
C VAL A 112 8.98 7.62 9.14
N ASN A 113 8.16 7.21 10.09
CA ASN A 113 6.73 6.91 9.90
C ASN A 113 6.47 6.01 8.68
N ASP A 114 5.72 6.52 7.69
CA ASP A 114 5.33 5.76 6.50
C ASP A 114 6.52 5.31 5.65
N LYS A 115 7.59 6.09 5.59
CA LYS A 115 8.82 5.70 4.89
C LYS A 115 9.50 4.53 5.58
N LEU A 116 9.51 4.50 6.89
CA LEU A 116 10.03 3.36 7.65
C LEU A 116 9.12 2.12 7.50
N LYS A 117 7.79 2.32 7.42
CA LYS A 117 6.84 1.24 7.13
C LYS A 117 7.11 0.65 5.72
N GLN A 118 7.26 1.50 4.70
CA GLN A 118 7.59 1.09 3.34
C GLN A 118 8.91 0.31 3.28
N LEU A 119 9.95 0.79 3.96
CA LEU A 119 11.24 0.11 4.04
C LEU A 119 11.12 -1.27 4.70
N ARG A 120 10.34 -1.41 5.78
CA ARG A 120 10.06 -2.73 6.38
C ARG A 120 9.34 -3.67 5.43
N SER A 121 8.41 -3.14 4.63
CA SER A 121 7.71 -3.93 3.62
C SER A 121 8.67 -4.41 2.54
N SER A 122 9.56 -3.55 2.03
CA SER A 122 10.60 -3.91 1.06
C SER A 122 11.52 -5.01 1.61
N VAL A 123 12.07 -4.81 2.81
CA VAL A 123 12.88 -5.83 3.51
C VAL A 123 12.13 -7.16 3.61
N ASN A 124 10.85 -7.12 3.95
CA ASN A 124 10.06 -8.33 4.13
C ASN A 124 9.80 -9.07 2.81
N THR A 125 9.68 -8.34 1.69
CA THR A 125 9.62 -8.93 0.35
C THR A 125 10.90 -9.71 0.03
N VAL A 126 12.06 -9.10 0.24
CA VAL A 126 13.35 -9.75 -0.02
C VAL A 126 13.58 -10.93 0.93
N VAL A 127 13.17 -10.82 2.19
CA VAL A 127 13.21 -11.94 3.15
C VAL A 127 12.38 -13.11 2.66
N TYR A 128 11.17 -12.85 2.15
CA TYR A 128 10.32 -13.90 1.61
C TYR A 128 10.96 -14.59 0.40
N GLU A 129 11.55 -13.83 -0.53
CA GLU A 129 12.23 -14.36 -1.70
C GLU A 129 13.46 -15.23 -1.36
N GLN A 130 14.18 -14.88 -0.30
CA GLN A 130 15.41 -15.59 0.08
C GLN A 130 15.21 -16.71 1.10
N LEU A 131 14.21 -16.61 1.98
CA LEU A 131 14.01 -17.50 3.11
C LEU A 131 12.66 -18.25 3.11
N ASP A 132 11.80 -17.97 2.10
CA ASP A 132 10.49 -18.61 1.93
C ASP A 132 9.52 -18.42 3.11
N PHE A 133 9.70 -17.34 3.88
CA PHE A 133 8.76 -16.89 4.92
C PHE A 133 8.79 -15.38 5.05
N ALA A 134 7.69 -14.81 5.57
CA ALA A 134 7.63 -13.39 5.91
C ALA A 134 7.79 -13.17 7.43
N ILE A 135 8.31 -12.00 7.84
CA ILE A 135 8.43 -11.65 9.26
C ILE A 135 7.18 -10.85 9.65
N LYS A 136 6.55 -11.23 10.79
CA LYS A 136 5.46 -10.43 11.35
C LYS A 136 5.92 -9.03 11.69
N ASP A 137 5.19 -8.00 11.23
CA ASP A 137 5.47 -6.59 11.55
C ASP A 137 5.07 -6.25 13.00
N ASP A 138 5.60 -7.04 13.94
CA ASP A 138 5.40 -6.90 15.38
C ASP A 138 6.33 -5.84 16.01
N ALA A 139 6.10 -5.53 17.27
CA ALA A 139 6.88 -4.51 17.98
C ALA A 139 8.39 -4.82 18.01
N MET A 140 8.78 -6.10 18.06
CA MET A 140 10.20 -6.50 18.08
C MET A 140 10.86 -6.27 16.72
N PHE A 141 10.19 -6.62 15.63
CA PHE A 141 10.71 -6.36 14.28
C PHE A 141 10.79 -4.86 13.99
N LYS A 142 9.78 -4.09 14.41
CA LYS A 142 9.79 -2.62 14.29
C LYS A 142 10.97 -2.00 15.04
N ALA A 143 11.19 -2.39 16.28
CA ALA A 143 12.32 -1.91 17.08
C ALA A 143 13.68 -2.28 16.46
N TYR A 144 13.84 -3.53 16.02
CA TYR A 144 15.03 -4.00 15.32
C TYR A 144 15.30 -3.16 14.06
N MET A 145 14.28 -2.92 13.23
CA MET A 145 14.43 -2.14 12.01
C MET A 145 14.85 -0.69 12.30
N GLN A 146 14.28 -0.05 13.31
CA GLN A 146 14.67 1.31 13.71
C GLN A 146 16.14 1.37 14.13
N GLU A 147 16.60 0.42 14.94
CA GLU A 147 17.99 0.33 15.39
C GLU A 147 18.94 0.10 14.22
N GLN A 148 18.63 -0.85 13.33
CA GLN A 148 19.50 -1.16 12.20
C GLN A 148 19.57 -0.01 11.19
N VAL A 149 18.46 0.69 10.90
CA VAL A 149 18.43 1.86 10.02
C VAL A 149 19.40 2.92 10.52
N ILE A 150 19.34 3.26 11.80
CA ILE A 150 20.23 4.26 12.41
C ILE A 150 21.69 3.78 12.34
N ALA A 151 21.97 2.52 12.67
CA ALA A 151 23.32 1.97 12.67
C ALA A 151 23.93 1.98 11.25
N VAL A 152 23.16 1.57 10.22
CA VAL A 152 23.63 1.54 8.82
C VAL A 152 23.89 2.95 8.31
N ILE A 153 22.96 3.87 8.51
CA ILE A 153 23.11 5.26 8.05
C ILE A 153 24.31 5.93 8.72
N ASN A 154 24.49 5.76 10.02
CA ASN A 154 25.66 6.30 10.73
C ASN A 154 26.97 5.73 10.19
N LYS A 155 27.00 4.44 9.85
CA LYS A 155 28.18 3.82 9.22
C LYS A 155 28.46 4.42 7.83
N ILE A 156 27.43 4.62 7.03
CA ILE A 156 27.57 5.24 5.69
C ILE A 156 28.13 6.67 5.83
N LEU A 157 27.54 7.49 6.70
CA LEU A 157 27.98 8.86 6.94
C LEU A 157 29.43 8.94 7.44
N TRP A 158 29.83 7.99 8.29
CA TRP A 158 31.22 7.90 8.75
C TRP A 158 32.16 7.58 7.59
N LEU A 159 31.83 6.61 6.74
CA LEU A 159 32.64 6.26 5.57
C LEU A 159 32.74 7.41 4.55
N GLU A 160 31.63 8.09 4.28
CA GLU A 160 31.59 9.26 3.39
C GLU A 160 32.50 10.40 3.93
N LYS A 161 32.53 10.57 5.24
CA LYS A 161 33.40 11.56 5.88
C LYS A 161 34.88 11.20 5.74
N GLU A 162 35.28 9.96 5.99
CA GLU A 162 36.67 9.50 5.83
C GLU A 162 37.16 9.66 4.39
N GLN A 163 36.34 9.39 3.38
CA GLN A 163 36.69 9.55 1.98
C GLN A 163 36.92 11.01 1.56
N ASN A 164 36.32 11.98 2.24
CA ASN A 164 36.50 13.40 1.96
C ASN A 164 37.75 14.00 2.62
N TYR A 165 38.46 13.23 3.44
CA TYR A 165 39.72 13.66 4.07
C TYR A 165 40.98 13.09 3.37
N LEU A 166 40.84 12.30 2.30
CA LEU A 166 41.90 11.81 1.42
C LEU A 166 41.94 12.60 0.13
#